data_f2d47a58faeffb599c2bb5165454e81f
#
_entry.id   f2d47a58faeffb599c2bb5165454e81f
#
_cell.length_a   1.000
_cell.length_b   1.000
_cell.length_c   1.000
_cell.angle_alpha   90.00
_cell.angle_beta   90.00
_cell.angle_gamma   90.00
#
_symmetry.space_group_name_H-M   'P 1'
#
loop_
_entity.id
_entity.type
_entity.pdbx_description
1 polymer ?
#
loop_
_entity_poly.entity_id
_entity_poly.type
_entity_poly.pdbx_seq_one_letter_code
_entity_poly.pdbx_strand_id
1 'polypeptide(L)'
;MVTVGELMKKELITVDISTSVVEAAKLMKACNIESVLVSRQSRIVGIVTESDIVKKVVGSDRMPSFIPVEEIMSSPVVGIEERRPLTEAADLMNKHQSRHLGVTKGGTVVGVLSVRDLLRPVSVDEF
;
A
#
# COMPACT_ATOMS: atom_id res chain seq x y z
N MET A 1 10.58 -0.99 22.04
CA MET A 1 9.34 -0.64 21.32
C MET A 1 9.48 -1.05 19.85
N VAL A 2 8.50 -1.73 19.33
CA VAL A 2 8.51 -2.12 17.91
C VAL A 2 8.07 -0.92 17.07
N THR A 3 8.86 -0.60 16.08
CA THR A 3 8.57 0.53 15.16
C THR A 3 7.95 0.05 13.86
N VAL A 4 7.35 0.98 13.17
CA VAL A 4 6.77 0.75 11.83
C VAL A 4 7.84 0.19 10.88
N GLY A 5 9.04 0.76 10.90
CA GLY A 5 10.14 0.32 10.04
C GLY A 5 10.57 -1.12 10.25
N GLU A 6 10.38 -1.64 11.48
CA GLU A 6 10.74 -3.03 11.78
C GLU A 6 9.74 -4.02 11.19
N LEU A 7 8.49 -3.62 10.98
CA LEU A 7 7.45 -4.50 10.45
C LEU A 7 7.12 -4.27 8.98
N MET A 8 7.51 -3.15 8.41
CA MET A 8 7.18 -2.81 7.02
C MET A 8 7.78 -3.82 6.04
N LYS A 9 7.14 -3.95 4.88
CA LYS A 9 7.72 -4.61 3.73
C LYS A 9 8.65 -3.63 3.04
N LYS A 10 9.92 -4.01 2.89
CA LYS A 10 10.96 -3.14 2.32
C LYS A 10 11.04 -3.21 0.81
N GLU A 11 10.50 -4.26 0.20
CA GLU A 11 10.48 -4.39 -1.23
C GLU A 11 9.36 -3.52 -1.79
N LEU A 12 9.72 -2.53 -2.60
CA LEU A 12 8.76 -1.62 -3.22
C LEU A 12 8.37 -2.17 -4.59
N ILE A 13 7.13 -2.68 -4.67
CA ILE A 13 6.56 -3.14 -5.93
C ILE A 13 5.77 -1.96 -6.51
N THR A 14 6.23 -1.46 -7.65
CA THR A 14 5.65 -0.27 -8.28
C THR A 14 5.17 -0.56 -9.70
N VAL A 15 4.17 0.19 -10.12
CA VAL A 15 3.70 0.23 -11.51
C VAL A 15 3.63 1.68 -11.96
N ASP A 16 3.76 1.91 -13.26
CA ASP A 16 3.59 3.25 -13.81
C ASP A 16 2.11 3.65 -13.81
N ILE A 17 1.84 4.95 -13.78
CA ILE A 17 0.48 5.50 -13.78
C ILE A 17 -0.37 5.01 -14.97
N SER A 18 0.26 4.68 -16.08
CA SER A 18 -0.42 4.22 -17.29
C SER A 18 -0.68 2.71 -17.32
N THR A 19 -0.14 1.97 -16.36
CA THR A 19 -0.36 0.52 -16.26
C THR A 19 -1.84 0.24 -16.08
N SER A 20 -2.38 -0.75 -16.82
CA SER A 20 -3.78 -1.11 -16.67
C SER A 20 -4.04 -1.78 -15.32
N VAL A 21 -5.28 -1.66 -14.85
CA VAL A 21 -5.70 -2.32 -13.61
C VAL A 21 -5.50 -3.83 -13.70
N VAL A 22 -5.74 -4.44 -14.88
CA VAL A 22 -5.57 -5.88 -15.02
C VAL A 22 -4.10 -6.30 -14.87
N GLU A 23 -3.17 -5.51 -15.40
CA GLU A 23 -1.74 -5.78 -15.25
C GLU A 23 -1.29 -5.62 -13.78
N ALA A 24 -1.81 -4.59 -13.11
CA ALA A 24 -1.53 -4.42 -11.68
C ALA A 24 -2.07 -5.60 -10.86
N ALA A 25 -3.29 -6.06 -11.17
CA ALA A 25 -3.88 -7.21 -10.49
C ALA A 25 -3.07 -8.50 -10.70
N LYS A 26 -2.57 -8.71 -11.93
CA LYS A 26 -1.70 -9.85 -12.23
C LYS A 26 -0.41 -9.81 -11.42
N LEU A 27 0.18 -8.64 -11.28
CA LEU A 27 1.39 -8.44 -10.48
C LEU A 27 1.12 -8.72 -9.00
N MET A 28 0.01 -8.23 -8.48
CA MET A 28 -0.39 -8.49 -7.11
C MET A 28 -0.57 -9.99 -6.85
N LYS A 29 -1.18 -10.68 -7.79
CA LYS A 29 -1.34 -12.14 -7.71
C LYS A 29 0.01 -12.85 -7.75
N ALA A 30 0.87 -12.49 -8.70
CA ALA A 30 2.17 -13.12 -8.87
C ALA A 30 3.08 -12.92 -7.66
N CYS A 31 3.04 -11.75 -7.04
CA CYS A 31 3.86 -11.41 -5.88
C CYS A 31 3.18 -11.73 -4.54
N ASN A 32 1.93 -12.17 -4.57
CA ASN A 32 1.11 -12.44 -3.39
C ASN A 32 1.06 -11.22 -2.44
N ILE A 33 0.77 -10.07 -3.01
CA ILE A 33 0.66 -8.79 -2.30
C ILE A 33 -0.72 -8.17 -2.52
N GLU A 34 -1.13 -7.30 -1.62
CA GLU A 34 -2.47 -6.71 -1.60
C GLU A 34 -2.50 -5.27 -2.08
N SER A 35 -1.36 -4.72 -2.45
CA SER A 35 -1.24 -3.36 -2.95
C SER A 35 -0.02 -3.23 -3.84
N VAL A 36 -0.06 -2.26 -4.75
CA VAL A 36 1.11 -1.83 -5.52
C VAL A 36 1.21 -0.32 -5.42
N LEU A 37 2.44 0.18 -5.38
CA LEU A 37 2.69 1.62 -5.44
C LEU A 37 2.62 2.06 -6.89
N VAL A 38 2.18 3.29 -7.09
CA VAL A 38 2.07 3.88 -8.43
C VAL A 38 3.10 4.99 -8.55
N SER A 39 3.86 4.96 -9.65
CA SER A 39 4.89 5.95 -9.90
C SER A 39 4.62 6.74 -11.17
N ARG A 40 5.09 7.97 -11.16
CA ARG A 40 5.17 8.85 -12.32
C ARG A 40 6.58 9.41 -12.37
N GLN A 41 7.30 9.15 -13.49
CA GLN A 41 8.67 9.62 -13.65
C GLN A 41 9.54 9.29 -12.42
N SER A 42 9.50 8.03 -12.00
CA SER A 42 10.27 7.50 -10.87
C SER A 42 9.88 8.05 -9.49
N ARG A 43 8.79 8.81 -9.39
CA ARG A 43 8.26 9.28 -8.11
C ARG A 43 7.02 8.51 -7.73
N ILE A 44 6.94 8.08 -6.48
CA ILE A 44 5.73 7.44 -5.94
C ILE A 44 4.66 8.51 -5.80
N VAL A 45 3.53 8.34 -6.50
CA VAL A 45 2.44 9.30 -6.49
C VAL A 45 1.13 8.73 -5.92
N GLY A 46 1.04 7.43 -5.75
CA GLY A 46 -0.18 6.81 -5.25
C GLY A 46 0.00 5.35 -4.90
N ILE A 47 -1.10 4.75 -4.48
CA ILE A 47 -1.18 3.33 -4.14
C ILE A 47 -2.50 2.77 -4.64
N VAL A 48 -2.47 1.55 -5.18
CA VAL A 48 -3.66 0.80 -5.58
C VAL A 48 -3.74 -0.44 -4.71
N THR A 49 -4.91 -0.69 -4.15
CA THR A 49 -5.16 -1.82 -3.26
C THR A 49 -6.22 -2.76 -3.84
N GLU A 50 -6.34 -3.95 -3.28
CA GLU A 50 -7.43 -4.88 -3.63
C GLU A 50 -8.80 -4.21 -3.49
N SER A 51 -8.97 -3.41 -2.43
CA SER A 51 -10.21 -2.70 -2.17
C SER A 51 -10.55 -1.73 -3.31
N ASP A 52 -9.55 -1.02 -3.84
CA ASP A 52 -9.75 -0.12 -4.98
C ASP A 52 -10.27 -0.88 -6.20
N ILE A 53 -9.67 -2.03 -6.49
CA ILE A 53 -10.06 -2.84 -7.65
C ILE A 53 -11.49 -3.35 -7.49
N VAL A 54 -11.82 -3.89 -6.32
CA VAL A 54 -13.17 -4.40 -6.05
C VAL A 54 -14.20 -3.29 -6.13
N LYS A 55 -13.97 -2.18 -5.43
CA LYS A 55 -14.99 -1.13 -5.28
C LYS A 55 -15.08 -0.21 -6.48
N LYS A 56 -13.96 0.15 -7.08
CA LYS A 56 -13.92 1.17 -8.13
C LYS A 56 -13.95 0.60 -9.54
N VAL A 57 -13.66 -0.68 -9.70
CA VAL A 57 -13.62 -1.33 -11.01
C VAL A 57 -14.73 -2.36 -11.12
N VAL A 58 -14.64 -3.45 -10.37
CA VAL A 58 -15.63 -4.53 -10.43
C VAL A 58 -17.00 -4.05 -9.95
N GLY A 59 -17.03 -3.34 -8.83
CA GLY A 59 -18.27 -2.78 -8.27
C GLY A 59 -18.93 -1.71 -9.13
N SER A 60 -18.17 -1.13 -10.08
CA SER A 60 -18.68 -0.11 -11.02
C SER A 60 -18.89 -0.68 -12.43
N ASP A 61 -18.80 -2.00 -12.57
CA ASP A 61 -19.01 -2.71 -13.83
C ASP A 61 -18.11 -2.21 -14.97
N ARG A 62 -16.87 -1.87 -14.63
CA ARG A 62 -15.87 -1.37 -15.58
C ARG A 62 -14.93 -2.50 -16.03
N MET A 63 -14.36 -2.34 -17.21
CA MET A 63 -13.43 -3.31 -17.79
C MET A 63 -11.98 -3.01 -17.35
N PRO A 64 -11.38 -3.84 -16.49
CA PRO A 64 -10.05 -3.54 -15.92
C PRO A 64 -8.94 -3.39 -16.96
N SER A 65 -9.08 -4.01 -18.14
CA SER A 65 -8.08 -3.89 -19.21
C SER A 65 -7.96 -2.48 -19.78
N PHE A 66 -9.01 -1.67 -19.64
CA PHE A 66 -9.09 -0.32 -20.23
C PHE A 66 -8.92 0.80 -19.22
N ILE A 67 -8.64 0.47 -17.97
CA ILE A 67 -8.52 1.46 -16.90
C ILE A 67 -7.06 1.55 -16.48
N PRO A 68 -6.40 2.72 -16.62
CA PRO A 68 -5.07 2.90 -16.03
C PRO A 68 -5.19 3.04 -14.51
N VAL A 69 -4.18 2.57 -13.80
CA VAL A 69 -4.18 2.62 -12.33
C VAL A 69 -4.32 4.03 -11.77
N GLU A 70 -3.89 5.04 -12.51
CA GLU A 70 -4.04 6.45 -12.12
C GLU A 70 -5.50 6.80 -11.80
N GLU A 71 -6.46 6.19 -12.49
CA GLU A 71 -7.88 6.52 -12.28
C GLU A 71 -8.45 5.97 -10.98
N ILE A 72 -7.81 4.94 -10.40
CA ILE A 72 -8.36 4.31 -9.20
C ILE A 72 -7.46 4.42 -7.99
N MET A 73 -6.21 4.83 -8.15
CA MET A 73 -5.26 4.95 -7.04
C MET A 73 -5.72 5.97 -6.00
N SER A 74 -5.29 5.76 -4.78
CA SER A 74 -5.35 6.78 -3.74
C SER A 74 -4.09 7.63 -3.83
N SER A 75 -4.24 8.95 -3.88
CA SER A 75 -3.14 9.89 -4.03
C SER A 75 -3.41 11.14 -3.21
N PRO A 76 -2.42 11.67 -2.48
CA PRO A 76 -1.11 11.07 -2.25
C PRO A 76 -1.20 9.82 -1.35
N VAL A 77 -0.09 9.07 -1.28
CA VAL A 77 0.00 7.93 -0.35
C VAL A 77 -0.02 8.46 1.08
N VAL A 78 -0.90 7.93 1.91
CA VAL A 78 -0.87 8.26 3.34
C VAL A 78 0.38 7.63 3.92
N GLY A 79 1.25 8.46 4.49
CA GLY A 79 2.56 8.03 4.96
C GLY A 79 2.72 8.11 6.46
N ILE A 80 3.62 7.28 6.96
CA ILE A 80 4.06 7.31 8.35
C ILE A 80 5.58 7.15 8.38
N GLU A 81 6.24 7.91 9.23
CA GLU A 81 7.70 7.85 9.33
C GLU A 81 8.14 6.53 9.98
N GLU A 82 9.24 5.95 9.51
CA GLU A 82 9.68 4.59 9.87
C GLU A 82 9.94 4.38 11.36
N ARG A 83 10.27 5.42 12.09
CA ARG A 83 10.58 5.34 13.54
C ARG A 83 9.36 5.41 14.43
N ARG A 84 8.19 5.67 13.85
CA ARG A 84 6.97 5.83 14.64
C ARG A 84 6.48 4.49 15.20
N PRO A 85 5.77 4.53 16.33
CA PRO A 85 5.26 3.30 16.95
C PRO A 85 4.08 2.71 16.18
N LEU A 86 3.87 1.41 16.32
CA LEU A 86 2.77 0.70 15.66
C LEU A 86 1.39 1.23 16.01
N THR A 87 1.22 1.73 17.25
CA THR A 87 -0.06 2.30 17.68
C THR A 87 -0.47 3.48 16.82
N GLU A 88 0.50 4.31 16.42
CA GLU A 88 0.23 5.44 15.53
C GLU A 88 -0.18 4.99 14.13
N ALA A 89 0.46 3.92 13.63
CA ALA A 89 0.07 3.34 12.35
C ALA A 89 -1.37 2.83 12.39
N ALA A 90 -1.74 2.12 13.45
CA ALA A 90 -3.12 1.64 13.62
C ALA A 90 -4.12 2.80 13.65
N ASP A 91 -3.79 3.87 14.36
CA ASP A 91 -4.64 5.06 14.43
C ASP A 91 -4.82 5.73 13.06
N LEU A 92 -3.73 5.82 12.28
CA LEU A 92 -3.80 6.40 10.93
C LEU A 92 -4.64 5.54 9.99
N MET A 93 -4.48 4.23 10.04
CA MET A 93 -5.29 3.31 9.24
C MET A 93 -6.77 3.46 9.57
N ASN A 94 -7.10 3.57 10.85
CA ASN A 94 -8.46 3.76 11.29
C ASN A 94 -9.01 5.12 10.86
N LYS A 95 -8.23 6.18 11.02
CA LYS A 95 -8.63 7.54 10.63
C LYS A 95 -8.91 7.65 9.14
N HIS A 96 -8.08 7.06 8.30
CA HIS A 96 -8.18 7.13 6.84
C HIS A 96 -8.98 5.99 6.22
N GLN A 97 -9.50 5.07 7.04
CA GLN A 97 -10.21 3.87 6.57
C GLN A 97 -9.39 3.11 5.53
N SER A 98 -8.09 3.01 5.78
CA SER A 98 -7.13 2.35 4.90
C SER A 98 -6.43 1.21 5.63
N ARG A 99 -6.16 0.13 4.91
CA ARG A 99 -5.42 -1.01 5.44
C ARG A 99 -3.94 -0.97 5.07
N HIS A 100 -3.51 0.09 4.40
CA HIS A 100 -2.15 0.23 3.88
C HIS A 100 -1.64 1.63 4.11
N LEU A 101 -0.38 1.74 4.50
CA LEU A 101 0.34 3.01 4.65
C LEU A 101 1.66 2.94 3.92
N GLY A 102 2.07 4.04 3.32
CA GLY A 102 3.46 4.19 2.90
C GLY A 102 4.32 4.47 4.12
N VAL A 103 5.49 3.87 4.18
CA VAL A 103 6.45 4.17 5.24
C VAL A 103 7.53 5.06 4.67
N THR A 104 7.82 6.15 5.37
CA THR A 104 8.77 7.16 4.86
C THR A 104 9.99 7.29 5.73
N LYS A 105 11.07 7.73 5.09
CA LYS A 105 12.30 8.15 5.73
C LYS A 105 12.73 9.44 5.03
N GLY A 106 12.75 10.54 5.77
CA GLY A 106 13.06 11.84 5.18
C GLY A 106 12.11 12.23 4.05
N GLY A 107 10.85 11.86 4.14
CA GLY A 107 9.84 12.18 3.14
C GLY A 107 9.80 11.24 1.93
N THR A 108 10.74 10.29 1.84
CA THR A 108 10.78 9.31 0.75
C THR A 108 10.14 8.00 1.21
N VAL A 109 9.31 7.40 0.36
CA VAL A 109 8.71 6.10 0.66
C VAL A 109 9.79 5.02 0.61
N VAL A 110 9.98 4.32 1.73
CA VAL A 110 10.99 3.26 1.86
C VAL A 110 10.39 1.90 2.14
N GLY A 111 9.07 1.83 2.33
CA GLY A 111 8.38 0.58 2.58
C GLY A 111 6.87 0.76 2.54
N VAL A 112 6.16 -0.34 2.73
CA VAL A 112 4.71 -0.37 2.83
C VAL A 112 4.34 -1.18 4.05
N LEU A 113 3.38 -0.69 4.82
CA LEU A 113 2.85 -1.37 6.00
C LEU A 113 1.37 -1.66 5.78
N SER A 114 0.97 -2.90 5.98
CA SER A 114 -0.43 -3.30 5.91
C SER A 114 -0.96 -3.69 7.28
N VAL A 115 -2.28 -3.75 7.39
CA VAL A 115 -2.94 -4.27 8.58
C VAL A 115 -2.44 -5.69 8.91
N ARG A 116 -2.16 -6.50 7.90
CA ARG A 116 -1.63 -7.86 8.11
C ARG A 116 -0.26 -7.86 8.76
N ASP A 117 0.56 -6.85 8.47
CA ASP A 117 1.87 -6.72 9.09
C ASP A 117 1.75 -6.47 10.61
N LEU A 118 0.69 -5.76 11.02
CA LEU A 118 0.41 -5.51 12.43
C LEU A 118 -0.02 -6.78 13.16
N LEU A 119 -0.51 -7.79 12.42
CA LEU A 119 -0.99 -9.05 12.97
C LEU A 119 0.07 -10.14 12.96
N ARG A 120 1.31 -9.84 12.54
CA ARG A 120 2.37 -10.84 12.53
C ARG A 120 2.62 -11.37 13.94
N PRO A 121 2.86 -12.69 14.10
CA PRO A 121 3.20 -13.24 15.39
C PRO A 121 4.45 -12.58 15.94
N VAL A 122 4.41 -12.21 17.23
CA VAL A 122 5.57 -11.69 17.94
C VAL A 122 6.09 -12.75 18.89
N SER A 123 7.38 -12.64 19.24
CA SER A 123 7.98 -13.53 20.23
C SER A 123 7.30 -13.35 21.57
N VAL A 124 7.20 -14.44 22.33
CA VAL A 124 6.68 -14.40 23.71
C VAL A 124 7.47 -13.39 24.54
N ASP A 125 8.75 -13.23 24.27
CA ASP A 125 9.61 -12.31 24.99
C ASP A 125 9.31 -10.84 24.73
N GLU A 126 8.48 -10.54 23.76
CA GLU A 126 8.08 -9.16 23.41
C GLU A 126 6.82 -8.70 24.13
N PHE A 127 6.21 -9.58 24.89
CA PHE A 127 5.02 -9.27 25.69
C PHE A 127 5.36 -8.85 27.10
#